data_d215fafde19981937df67c71c142dc2e
#
_entry.id   d215fafde19981937df67c71c142dc2e
#
_cell.length_a   1.000
_cell.length_b   1.000
_cell.length_c   1.000
_cell.angle_alpha   90.00
_cell.angle_beta   90.00
_cell.angle_gamma   90.00
#
_symmetry.space_group_name_H-M   'P 1'
#
loop_
_entity.id
_entity.type
_entity.pdbx_description
1 polymer ?
#
loop_
_entity_poly.entity_id
_entity_poly.type
_entity_poly.pdbx_seq_one_letter_code
_entity_poly.pdbx_strand_id
1 'polypeptide(L)'
;MRNLGLIGGMGPGATVFYYQELARAGAGELLLIHADMDYVLTAVAAANHIALAGYFARLIERLARGGATVAAISAVTPHACIRELEKITPLPLVNIIDATAAEIRARGYRRVALFGTRFVVASRMFGMLDGIEVIVPDQVDAIHEAYMQTVGGGTEGRQTLARIAHELPVDAVVLAGTDLSLVFDETNTDFPHVDCTRVHLRALLEAMR
;
A
#
# COMPACT_ATOMS: atom_id res chain seq x y z
N MET A 1 17.37 7.24 -16.72
CA MET A 1 16.30 7.30 -15.71
C MET A 1 15.15 6.43 -16.20
N ARG A 2 14.55 5.60 -15.37
CA ARG A 2 13.44 4.74 -15.78
C ARG A 2 12.12 5.51 -15.69
N ASN A 3 11.20 5.24 -16.63
CA ASN A 3 9.86 5.84 -16.64
C ASN A 3 8.93 4.99 -15.78
N LEU A 4 8.26 5.61 -14.80
CA LEU A 4 7.35 4.91 -13.90
C LEU A 4 5.93 4.86 -14.47
N GLY A 5 5.37 3.66 -14.51
CA GLY A 5 3.94 3.43 -14.67
C GLY A 5 3.27 3.21 -13.32
N LEU A 6 2.40 4.12 -12.91
CA LEU A 6 1.67 4.05 -11.64
C LEU A 6 0.21 3.67 -11.87
N ILE A 7 -0.26 2.60 -11.23
CA ILE A 7 -1.68 2.25 -11.18
C ILE A 7 -2.26 2.84 -9.90
N GLY A 8 -3.18 3.79 -10.06
CA GLY A 8 -3.90 4.47 -9.00
C GLY A 8 -5.40 4.19 -9.05
N GLY A 9 -6.19 4.98 -8.33
CA GLY A 9 -7.66 4.92 -8.33
C GLY A 9 -8.29 4.10 -7.20
N MET A 10 -7.48 3.41 -6.41
CA MET A 10 -7.94 2.59 -5.29
C MET A 10 -7.64 3.29 -3.94
N GLY A 11 -8.08 4.48 -3.84
CA GLY A 11 -7.81 5.56 -2.91
C GLY A 11 -7.36 6.77 -3.73
N PRO A 12 -8.30 7.59 -4.25
CA PRO A 12 -7.94 8.76 -5.08
C PRO A 12 -7.00 9.71 -4.34
N GLY A 13 -7.21 9.92 -3.04
CA GLY A 13 -6.33 10.75 -2.20
C GLY A 13 -4.90 10.22 -2.16
N ALA A 14 -4.72 8.93 -1.89
CA ALA A 14 -3.41 8.28 -1.93
C ALA A 14 -2.75 8.42 -3.31
N THR A 15 -3.51 8.25 -4.40
CA THR A 15 -2.98 8.38 -5.76
C THR A 15 -2.44 9.79 -6.02
N VAL A 16 -3.17 10.83 -5.60
CA VAL A 16 -2.74 12.23 -5.69
C VAL A 16 -1.48 12.46 -4.84
N PHE A 17 -1.43 11.90 -3.63
CA PHE A 17 -0.27 11.99 -2.76
C PHE A 17 0.98 11.37 -3.41
N TYR A 18 0.87 10.16 -3.99
CA TYR A 18 1.97 9.55 -4.75
C TYR A 18 2.46 10.47 -5.86
N TYR A 19 1.55 11.02 -6.67
CA TYR A 19 1.90 11.92 -7.75
C TYR A 19 2.66 13.16 -7.25
N GLN A 20 2.16 13.78 -6.19
CA GLN A 20 2.77 14.99 -5.63
C GLN A 20 4.17 14.72 -5.08
N GLU A 21 4.35 13.64 -4.32
CA GLU A 21 5.65 13.31 -3.74
C GLU A 21 6.68 12.91 -4.81
N LEU A 22 6.27 12.14 -5.83
CA LEU A 22 7.13 11.80 -6.95
C LEU A 22 7.53 13.04 -7.75
N ALA A 23 6.59 13.94 -8.03
CA ALA A 23 6.87 15.19 -8.75
C ALA A 23 7.80 16.12 -7.95
N ARG A 24 7.60 16.26 -6.63
CA ARG A 24 8.50 17.03 -5.74
C ARG A 24 9.91 16.48 -5.70
N ALA A 25 10.04 15.14 -5.74
CA ALA A 25 11.33 14.47 -5.75
C ALA A 25 12.05 14.52 -7.11
N GLY A 26 11.46 15.16 -8.12
CA GLY A 26 12.03 15.24 -9.46
C GLY A 26 11.98 13.93 -10.23
N ALA A 27 11.00 13.08 -9.95
CA ALA A 27 10.75 11.89 -10.76
C ALA A 27 10.61 12.28 -12.23
N GLY A 28 11.23 11.50 -13.12
CA GLY A 28 11.19 11.75 -14.56
C GLY A 28 9.78 11.57 -15.15
N GLU A 29 9.68 10.90 -16.30
CA GLU A 29 8.36 10.65 -16.91
C GLU A 29 7.52 9.70 -16.03
N LEU A 30 6.28 10.11 -15.79
CA LEU A 30 5.31 9.38 -14.98
C LEU A 30 4.04 9.15 -15.82
N LEU A 31 3.68 7.90 -15.99
CA LEU A 31 2.43 7.49 -16.59
C LEU A 31 1.49 7.00 -15.50
N LEU A 32 0.24 7.49 -15.48
CA LEU A 32 -0.75 7.10 -14.50
C LEU A 32 -1.97 6.47 -15.19
N ILE A 33 -2.40 5.32 -14.67
CA ILE A 33 -3.66 4.68 -15.06
C ILE A 33 -4.55 4.54 -13.84
N HIS A 34 -5.80 4.96 -13.98
CA HIS A 34 -6.83 4.77 -12.96
C HIS A 34 -7.43 3.36 -13.08
N ALA A 35 -7.39 2.59 -11.99
CA ALA A 35 -8.02 1.27 -11.91
C ALA A 35 -9.47 1.38 -11.43
N ASP A 36 -10.31 0.45 -11.86
CA ASP A 36 -11.69 0.32 -11.41
C ASP A 36 -11.70 -0.30 -9.99
N MET A 37 -12.04 0.53 -9.01
CA MET A 37 -12.04 0.15 -7.60
C MET A 37 -13.09 -0.93 -7.30
N ASP A 38 -14.27 -0.84 -7.90
CA ASP A 38 -15.37 -1.80 -7.65
C ASP A 38 -15.00 -3.19 -8.15
N TYR A 39 -14.37 -3.25 -9.35
CA TYR A 39 -13.83 -4.51 -9.86
C TYR A 39 -12.77 -5.11 -8.93
N VAL A 40 -11.83 -4.29 -8.47
CA VAL A 40 -10.75 -4.73 -7.57
C VAL A 40 -11.30 -5.27 -6.27
N LEU A 41 -12.19 -4.53 -5.61
CA LEU A 41 -12.78 -4.96 -4.32
C LEU A 41 -13.62 -6.23 -4.47
N THR A 42 -14.39 -6.35 -5.55
CA THR A 42 -15.17 -7.56 -5.86
C THR A 42 -14.26 -8.77 -6.05
N ALA A 43 -13.18 -8.63 -6.81
CA ALA A 43 -12.24 -9.71 -7.05
C ALA A 43 -11.48 -10.13 -5.78
N VAL A 44 -11.09 -9.17 -4.94
CA VAL A 44 -10.44 -9.44 -3.64
C VAL A 44 -11.40 -10.17 -2.70
N ALA A 45 -12.65 -9.70 -2.58
CA ALA A 45 -13.66 -10.33 -1.73
C ALA A 45 -13.98 -11.77 -2.17
N ALA A 46 -13.95 -12.03 -3.49
CA ALA A 46 -14.13 -13.36 -4.06
C ALA A 46 -12.86 -14.24 -4.01
N ALA A 47 -11.74 -13.74 -3.49
CA ALA A 47 -10.42 -14.38 -3.54
C ALA A 47 -10.01 -14.81 -4.97
N ASN A 48 -10.46 -14.10 -5.99
CA ASN A 48 -10.16 -14.40 -7.39
C ASN A 48 -8.86 -13.75 -7.83
N HIS A 49 -7.75 -14.22 -7.26
CA HIS A 49 -6.41 -13.68 -7.48
C HIS A 49 -5.95 -13.78 -8.94
N ILE A 50 -6.35 -14.83 -9.66
CA ILE A 50 -5.99 -15.01 -11.09
C ILE A 50 -6.64 -13.94 -11.96
N ALA A 51 -7.95 -13.70 -11.78
CA ALA A 51 -8.64 -12.66 -12.55
C ALA A 51 -8.11 -11.26 -12.21
N LEU A 52 -7.83 -11.00 -10.93
CA LEU A 52 -7.27 -9.74 -10.46
C LEU A 52 -5.87 -9.50 -11.03
N ALA A 53 -4.99 -10.51 -11.03
CA ALA A 53 -3.67 -10.44 -11.64
C ALA A 53 -3.76 -10.16 -13.14
N GLY A 54 -4.64 -10.86 -13.86
CA GLY A 54 -4.88 -10.62 -15.28
C GLY A 54 -5.39 -9.20 -15.57
N TYR A 55 -6.21 -8.64 -14.69
CA TYR A 55 -6.65 -7.25 -14.80
C TYR A 55 -5.49 -6.27 -14.68
N PHE A 56 -4.66 -6.39 -13.64
CA PHE A 56 -3.50 -5.53 -13.46
C PHE A 56 -2.45 -5.71 -14.55
N ALA A 57 -2.19 -6.93 -15.02
CA ALA A 57 -1.28 -7.18 -16.13
C ALA A 57 -1.68 -6.41 -17.39
N ARG A 58 -2.99 -6.34 -17.72
CA ARG A 58 -3.49 -5.53 -18.83
C ARG A 58 -3.28 -4.03 -18.64
N LEU A 59 -3.41 -3.52 -17.41
CA LEU A 59 -3.12 -2.12 -17.11
C LEU A 59 -1.62 -1.83 -17.26
N ILE A 60 -0.77 -2.73 -16.75
CA ILE A 60 0.69 -2.60 -16.87
C ILE A 60 1.14 -2.69 -18.34
N GLU A 61 0.51 -3.54 -19.14
CA GLU A 61 0.79 -3.60 -20.59
C GLU A 61 0.46 -2.28 -21.30
N ARG A 62 -0.62 -1.60 -20.89
CA ARG A 62 -0.94 -0.26 -21.42
C ARG A 62 0.09 0.78 -20.99
N LEU A 63 0.58 0.72 -19.75
CA LEU A 63 1.66 1.56 -19.26
C LEU A 63 2.95 1.30 -20.03
N ALA A 64 3.31 0.03 -20.26
CA ALA A 64 4.48 -0.35 -21.04
C ALA A 64 4.43 0.18 -22.47
N ARG A 65 3.27 0.06 -23.15
CA ARG A 65 3.05 0.64 -24.47
C ARG A 65 3.13 2.17 -24.47
N GLY A 66 2.85 2.82 -23.35
CA GLY A 66 3.02 4.26 -23.17
C GLY A 66 4.46 4.69 -22.87
N GLY A 67 5.39 3.73 -22.70
CA GLY A 67 6.80 4.03 -22.45
C GLY A 67 7.26 3.82 -21.00
N ALA A 68 6.41 3.31 -20.10
CA ALA A 68 6.83 2.90 -18.77
C ALA A 68 7.82 1.73 -18.84
N THR A 69 8.84 1.73 -17.98
CA THR A 69 9.86 0.69 -17.89
C THR A 69 9.90 -0.01 -16.53
N VAL A 70 9.14 0.51 -15.57
CA VAL A 70 8.89 -0.06 -14.24
C VAL A 70 7.45 0.27 -13.85
N ALA A 71 6.80 -0.58 -13.09
CA ALA A 71 5.42 -0.38 -12.68
C ALA A 71 5.23 -0.49 -11.17
N ALA A 72 4.17 0.14 -10.65
CA ALA A 72 3.74 0.04 -9.28
C ALA A 72 2.23 0.21 -9.13
N ILE A 73 1.68 -0.30 -8.02
CA ILE A 73 0.29 -0.14 -7.62
C ILE A 73 0.26 0.68 -6.33
N SER A 74 -0.39 1.86 -6.34
CA SER A 74 -0.43 2.79 -5.20
C SER A 74 -1.47 2.42 -4.13
N ALA A 75 -1.66 1.14 -3.86
CA ALA A 75 -2.58 0.62 -2.85
C ALA A 75 -2.12 -0.75 -2.35
N VAL A 76 -2.38 -1.09 -1.08
CA VAL A 76 -1.98 -2.38 -0.50
C VAL A 76 -2.96 -3.50 -0.84
N THR A 77 -4.26 -3.26 -0.71
CA THR A 77 -5.31 -4.30 -0.91
C THR A 77 -5.19 -5.07 -2.24
N PRO A 78 -4.88 -4.43 -3.38
CA PRO A 78 -4.69 -5.15 -4.64
C PRO A 78 -3.55 -6.16 -4.65
N HIS A 79 -2.58 -6.02 -3.74
CA HIS A 79 -1.46 -6.95 -3.65
C HIS A 79 -1.85 -8.36 -3.15
N ALA A 80 -3.15 -8.60 -2.89
CA ALA A 80 -3.67 -9.96 -2.69
C ALA A 80 -3.30 -10.90 -3.85
N CYS A 81 -3.16 -10.38 -5.08
CA CYS A 81 -2.79 -11.15 -6.27
C CYS A 81 -1.32 -11.00 -6.69
N ILE A 82 -0.47 -10.43 -5.86
CA ILE A 82 0.88 -10.04 -6.29
C ILE A 82 1.71 -11.24 -6.79
N ARG A 83 1.59 -12.40 -6.14
CA ARG A 83 2.32 -13.61 -6.51
C ARG A 83 1.94 -14.13 -7.91
N GLU A 84 0.67 -13.98 -8.28
CA GLU A 84 0.15 -14.32 -9.60
C GLU A 84 0.55 -13.24 -10.62
N LEU A 85 0.47 -11.98 -10.24
CA LEU A 85 0.81 -10.86 -11.09
C LEU A 85 2.30 -10.84 -11.46
N GLU A 86 3.20 -11.12 -10.53
CA GLU A 86 4.65 -11.18 -10.77
C GLU A 86 5.05 -12.21 -11.84
N LYS A 87 4.24 -13.26 -12.02
CA LYS A 87 4.49 -14.30 -13.06
C LYS A 87 4.11 -13.86 -14.46
N ILE A 88 3.23 -12.86 -14.60
CA ILE A 88 2.63 -12.47 -15.89
C ILE A 88 2.82 -10.99 -16.24
N THR A 89 3.36 -10.19 -15.32
CA THR A 89 3.58 -8.76 -15.56
C THR A 89 4.62 -8.52 -16.65
N PRO A 90 4.36 -7.62 -17.63
CA PRO A 90 5.33 -7.28 -18.66
C PRO A 90 6.44 -6.33 -18.19
N LEU A 91 6.31 -5.72 -17.03
CA LEU A 91 7.30 -4.80 -16.45
C LEU A 91 7.73 -5.26 -15.06
N PRO A 92 8.97 -4.96 -14.64
CA PRO A 92 9.35 -5.09 -13.23
C PRO A 92 8.40 -4.30 -12.34
N LEU A 93 8.00 -4.92 -11.21
CA LEU A 93 7.13 -4.30 -10.22
C LEU A 93 7.94 -3.84 -9.01
N VAL A 94 7.67 -2.62 -8.53
CA VAL A 94 8.06 -2.21 -7.18
C VAL A 94 6.92 -2.59 -6.24
N ASN A 95 7.17 -3.59 -5.41
CA ASN A 95 6.17 -4.19 -4.54
C ASN A 95 6.15 -3.47 -3.18
N ILE A 96 5.02 -2.87 -2.82
CA ILE A 96 4.86 -2.14 -1.56
C ILE A 96 5.03 -3.05 -0.34
N ILE A 97 4.65 -4.33 -0.44
CA ILE A 97 4.77 -5.29 0.68
C ILE A 97 6.23 -5.61 0.94
N ASP A 98 7.01 -5.88 -0.11
CA ASP A 98 8.44 -6.17 0.01
C ASP A 98 9.22 -4.98 0.57
N ALA A 99 8.92 -3.77 0.07
CA ALA A 99 9.49 -2.54 0.57
C ALA A 99 9.16 -2.34 2.06
N THR A 100 7.90 -2.57 2.45
CA THR A 100 7.47 -2.47 3.85
C THR A 100 8.15 -3.50 4.73
N ALA A 101 8.25 -4.75 4.29
CA ALA A 101 8.93 -5.82 5.02
C ALA A 101 10.43 -5.51 5.23
N ALA A 102 11.09 -4.97 4.21
CA ALA A 102 12.49 -4.55 4.29
C ALA A 102 12.68 -3.44 5.34
N GLU A 103 11.79 -2.43 5.36
CA GLU A 103 11.84 -1.33 6.34
C GLU A 103 11.59 -1.82 7.77
N ILE A 104 10.62 -2.71 7.99
CA ILE A 104 10.34 -3.31 9.30
C ILE A 104 11.59 -3.99 9.84
N ARG A 105 12.25 -4.82 9.01
CA ARG A 105 13.50 -5.51 9.38
C ARG A 105 14.65 -4.54 9.64
N ALA A 106 14.80 -3.52 8.79
CA ALA A 106 15.86 -2.51 8.95
C ALA A 106 15.75 -1.73 10.27
N ARG A 107 14.51 -1.52 10.75
CA ARG A 107 14.25 -0.89 12.05
C ARG A 107 14.38 -1.86 13.24
N GLY A 108 14.60 -3.15 12.98
CA GLY A 108 14.71 -4.18 14.01
C GLY A 108 13.38 -4.57 14.65
N TYR A 109 12.24 -4.18 14.06
CA TYR A 109 10.92 -4.56 14.55
C TYR A 109 10.63 -6.03 14.23
N ARG A 110 10.08 -6.75 15.19
CA ARG A 110 9.78 -8.18 15.08
C ARG A 110 8.29 -8.48 15.18
N ARG A 111 7.57 -7.64 15.92
CA ARG A 111 6.14 -7.78 16.17
C ARG A 111 5.43 -6.50 15.75
N VAL A 112 4.49 -6.60 14.80
CA VAL A 112 3.76 -5.46 14.27
C VAL A 112 2.26 -5.73 14.23
N ALA A 113 1.46 -4.65 14.24
CA ALA A 113 0.05 -4.70 13.87
C ALA A 113 -0.16 -3.88 12.59
N LEU A 114 -1.25 -4.15 11.88
CA LEU A 114 -1.56 -3.48 10.61
C LEU A 114 -2.79 -2.60 10.77
N PHE A 115 -2.74 -1.38 10.22
CA PHE A 115 -3.90 -0.52 10.05
C PHE A 115 -4.21 -0.35 8.57
N GLY A 116 -5.46 -0.60 8.18
CA GLY A 116 -5.89 -0.58 6.79
C GLY A 116 -7.25 -1.25 6.60
N THR A 117 -7.50 -1.77 5.40
CA THR A 117 -8.73 -2.53 5.15
C THR A 117 -8.76 -3.82 5.95
N ARG A 118 -9.98 -4.32 6.27
CA ARG A 118 -10.12 -5.62 6.96
C ARG A 118 -9.42 -6.76 6.23
N PHE A 119 -9.37 -6.72 4.89
CA PHE A 119 -8.67 -7.72 4.08
C PHE A 119 -7.17 -7.75 4.40
N VAL A 120 -6.54 -6.58 4.50
CA VAL A 120 -5.12 -6.45 4.81
C VAL A 120 -4.82 -6.88 6.24
N VAL A 121 -5.63 -6.41 7.19
CA VAL A 121 -5.46 -6.69 8.63
C VAL A 121 -5.68 -8.18 8.93
N ALA A 122 -6.84 -8.73 8.56
CA ALA A 122 -7.21 -10.11 8.87
C ALA A 122 -6.32 -11.14 8.16
N SER A 123 -5.84 -10.84 6.95
CA SER A 123 -4.92 -11.70 6.20
C SER A 123 -3.46 -11.57 6.64
N ARG A 124 -3.14 -10.68 7.59
CA ARG A 124 -1.76 -10.36 7.98
C ARG A 124 -0.91 -9.93 6.79
N MET A 125 -1.44 -8.97 6.00
CA MET A 125 -0.84 -8.54 4.73
C MET A 125 -0.63 -9.72 3.77
N PHE A 126 -1.69 -10.54 3.64
CA PHE A 126 -1.74 -11.73 2.79
C PHE A 126 -0.67 -12.79 3.13
N GLY A 127 -0.19 -12.80 4.38
CA GLY A 127 0.86 -13.71 4.83
C GLY A 127 2.22 -13.49 4.16
N MET A 128 2.51 -12.26 3.71
CA MET A 128 3.73 -11.96 2.94
C MET A 128 4.83 -11.23 3.75
N LEU A 129 4.64 -11.08 5.06
CA LEU A 129 5.64 -10.49 5.95
C LEU A 129 6.50 -11.60 6.61
N ASP A 130 7.27 -12.32 5.79
CA ASP A 130 8.07 -13.46 6.25
C ASP A 130 9.06 -13.06 7.37
N GLY A 131 9.06 -13.84 8.46
CA GLY A 131 9.91 -13.62 9.62
C GLY A 131 9.50 -12.45 10.51
N ILE A 132 8.33 -11.84 10.28
CA ILE A 132 7.74 -10.80 11.11
C ILE A 132 6.44 -11.32 11.72
N GLU A 133 6.32 -11.22 13.05
CA GLU A 133 5.09 -11.59 13.74
C GLU A 133 4.04 -10.50 13.53
N VAL A 134 2.95 -10.83 12.83
CA VAL A 134 1.84 -9.90 12.62
C VAL A 134 0.71 -10.22 13.61
N ILE A 135 0.49 -9.33 14.56
CA ILE A 135 -0.63 -9.42 15.50
C ILE A 135 -1.89 -8.91 14.81
N VAL A 136 -2.93 -9.71 14.82
CA VAL A 136 -4.26 -9.29 14.40
C VAL A 136 -5.02 -8.82 15.64
N PRO A 137 -5.33 -7.52 15.76
CA PRO A 137 -6.09 -7.03 16.91
C PRO A 137 -7.53 -7.56 16.93
N ASP A 138 -8.12 -7.69 18.11
CA ASP A 138 -9.54 -8.02 18.23
C ASP A 138 -10.45 -6.96 17.60
N GLN A 139 -9.94 -5.72 17.50
CA GLN A 139 -10.66 -4.55 16.98
C GLN A 139 -10.57 -4.40 15.45
N VAL A 140 -10.46 -5.49 14.66
CA VAL A 140 -10.31 -5.42 13.19
C VAL A 140 -11.39 -4.57 12.53
N ASP A 141 -12.64 -4.70 12.94
CA ASP A 141 -13.75 -3.93 12.37
C ASP A 141 -13.64 -2.44 12.73
N ALA A 142 -13.30 -2.10 13.96
CA ALA A 142 -13.09 -0.71 14.37
C ALA A 142 -11.91 -0.06 13.64
N ILE A 143 -10.84 -0.81 13.40
CA ILE A 143 -9.69 -0.37 12.59
C ILE A 143 -10.13 -0.11 11.16
N HIS A 144 -10.90 -1.03 10.58
CA HIS A 144 -11.40 -0.87 9.21
C HIS A 144 -12.32 0.35 9.07
N GLU A 145 -13.28 0.51 9.97
CA GLU A 145 -14.21 1.65 9.95
C GLU A 145 -13.46 2.98 10.12
N ALA A 146 -12.57 3.05 11.09
CA ALA A 146 -11.73 4.23 11.30
C ALA A 146 -10.83 4.52 10.09
N TYR A 147 -10.25 3.49 9.46
CA TYR A 147 -9.50 3.63 8.22
C TYR A 147 -10.38 4.19 7.09
N MET A 148 -11.59 3.66 6.90
CA MET A 148 -12.50 4.14 5.85
C MET A 148 -12.88 5.62 6.03
N GLN A 149 -12.92 6.12 7.26
CA GLN A 149 -13.11 7.54 7.57
C GLN A 149 -11.90 8.41 7.20
N THR A 150 -10.72 7.81 6.98
CA THR A 150 -9.51 8.53 6.53
C THR A 150 -9.32 8.50 5.02
N VAL A 151 -10.05 7.65 4.29
CA VAL A 151 -9.94 7.56 2.83
C VAL A 151 -10.27 8.91 2.20
N GLY A 152 -9.35 9.39 1.34
CA GLY A 152 -9.48 10.70 0.72
C GLY A 152 -9.05 11.89 1.59
N GLY A 153 -8.46 11.64 2.78
CA GLY A 153 -7.92 12.68 3.67
C GLY A 153 -8.86 13.12 4.80
N GLY A 154 -9.94 12.37 5.05
CA GLY A 154 -10.78 12.57 6.26
C GLY A 154 -9.96 12.31 7.53
N THR A 155 -10.23 13.07 8.61
CA THR A 155 -9.46 12.98 9.87
C THR A 155 -10.23 12.31 11.00
N GLU A 156 -11.48 11.97 10.78
CA GLU A 156 -12.42 11.48 11.81
C GLU A 156 -11.93 10.17 12.45
N GLY A 157 -11.38 9.25 11.65
CA GLY A 157 -10.87 7.96 12.14
C GLY A 157 -9.54 8.03 12.87
N ARG A 158 -8.80 9.14 12.76
CA ARG A 158 -7.42 9.25 13.26
C ARG A 158 -7.30 9.01 14.75
N GLN A 159 -8.18 9.62 15.57
CA GLN A 159 -8.14 9.47 17.02
C GLN A 159 -8.42 8.03 17.47
N THR A 160 -9.35 7.35 16.81
CA THR A 160 -9.64 5.93 17.07
C THR A 160 -8.43 5.06 16.79
N LEU A 161 -7.78 5.26 15.63
CA LEU A 161 -6.58 4.53 15.27
C LEU A 161 -5.42 4.78 16.22
N ALA A 162 -5.18 6.04 16.61
CA ALA A 162 -4.13 6.39 17.58
C ALA A 162 -4.37 5.73 18.94
N ARG A 163 -5.61 5.76 19.46
CA ARG A 163 -5.96 5.08 20.70
C ARG A 163 -5.71 3.58 20.63
N ILE A 164 -6.15 2.93 19.55
CA ILE A 164 -5.92 1.48 19.35
C ILE A 164 -4.41 1.19 19.29
N ALA A 165 -3.63 2.02 18.59
CA ALA A 165 -2.18 1.83 18.49
C ALA A 165 -1.49 1.77 19.86
N HIS A 166 -1.89 2.61 20.80
CA HIS A 166 -1.32 2.64 22.17
C HIS A 166 -1.71 1.41 23.01
N GLU A 167 -2.79 0.74 22.68
CA GLU A 167 -3.27 -0.46 23.41
C GLU A 167 -2.58 -1.75 22.91
N LEU A 168 -1.92 -1.73 21.75
CA LEU A 168 -1.37 -2.93 21.12
C LEU A 168 0.03 -3.28 21.63
N PRO A 169 0.26 -4.56 22.02
CA PRO A 169 1.56 -5.02 22.50
C PRO A 169 2.51 -5.36 21.33
N VAL A 170 2.85 -4.35 20.52
CA VAL A 170 3.66 -4.47 19.32
C VAL A 170 4.85 -3.51 19.32
N ASP A 171 5.87 -3.80 18.53
CA ASP A 171 7.02 -2.92 18.37
C ASP A 171 6.63 -1.66 17.55
N ALA A 172 5.75 -1.84 16.57
CA ALA A 172 5.25 -0.75 15.74
C ALA A 172 3.92 -1.11 15.07
N VAL A 173 3.17 -0.09 14.67
CA VAL A 173 2.02 -0.21 13.77
C VAL A 173 2.44 0.07 12.34
N VAL A 174 2.07 -0.79 11.40
CA VAL A 174 2.23 -0.54 9.98
C VAL A 174 0.98 0.18 9.47
N LEU A 175 1.16 1.37 8.95
CA LEU A 175 0.10 2.11 8.25
C LEU A 175 -0.08 1.47 6.87
N ALA A 176 -0.80 0.34 6.85
CA ALA A 176 -0.98 -0.55 5.69
C ALA A 176 -2.18 -0.19 4.81
N GLY A 177 -2.71 1.00 4.99
CA GLY A 177 -3.66 1.66 4.10
C GLY A 177 -3.03 2.92 3.57
N THR A 178 -2.89 3.06 2.26
CA THR A 178 -2.11 4.16 1.65
C THR A 178 -2.69 5.55 1.91
N ASP A 179 -3.99 5.66 2.19
CA ASP A 179 -4.62 6.92 2.58
C ASP A 179 -4.23 7.37 4.01
N LEU A 180 -3.68 6.49 4.86
CA LEU A 180 -3.23 6.85 6.21
C LEU A 180 -2.07 7.86 6.19
N SER A 181 -1.27 7.87 5.12
CA SER A 181 -0.22 8.88 4.92
C SER A 181 -0.74 10.31 4.71
N LEU A 182 -2.05 10.47 4.48
CA LEU A 182 -2.71 11.77 4.38
C LEU A 182 -3.06 12.37 5.75
N VAL A 183 -3.16 11.51 6.77
CA VAL A 183 -3.63 11.90 8.11
C VAL A 183 -2.62 11.65 9.21
N PHE A 184 -1.62 10.79 8.96
CA PHE A 184 -0.50 10.53 9.85
C PHE A 184 0.81 10.94 9.20
N ASP A 185 1.66 11.63 9.96
CA ASP A 185 3.03 11.99 9.58
C ASP A 185 3.94 12.02 10.82
N GLU A 186 5.21 12.31 10.61
CA GLU A 186 6.21 12.35 11.69
C GLU A 186 5.94 13.42 12.76
N THR A 187 5.14 14.44 12.45
CA THR A 187 4.85 15.56 13.35
C THR A 187 3.62 15.34 14.21
N ASN A 188 2.73 14.44 13.79
CA ASN A 188 1.42 14.23 14.40
C ASN A 188 1.15 12.79 14.87
N THR A 189 2.13 11.88 14.77
CA THR A 189 2.01 10.48 15.17
C THR A 189 2.87 10.22 16.38
N ASP A 190 2.25 9.84 17.50
CA ASP A 190 2.86 9.67 18.83
C ASP A 190 3.07 8.19 19.22
N PHE A 191 3.00 7.29 18.24
CA PHE A 191 3.30 5.85 18.41
C PHE A 191 4.31 5.37 17.36
N PRO A 192 5.12 4.32 17.65
CA PRO A 192 6.02 3.75 16.68
C PRO A 192 5.27 3.22 15.45
N HIS A 193 5.67 3.66 14.26
CA HIS A 193 4.98 3.26 13.05
C HIS A 193 5.90 3.09 11.84
N VAL A 194 5.41 2.33 10.86
CA VAL A 194 5.98 2.20 9.51
C VAL A 194 4.90 2.61 8.51
N ASP A 195 5.13 3.71 7.82
CA ASP A 195 4.24 4.18 6.75
C ASP A 195 4.59 3.48 5.43
N CYS A 196 3.74 2.54 5.01
CA CYS A 196 3.97 1.75 3.79
C CYS A 196 4.02 2.62 2.52
N THR A 197 3.28 3.73 2.47
CA THR A 197 3.26 4.64 1.32
C THR A 197 4.59 5.37 1.18
N ARG A 198 5.11 5.94 2.28
CA ARG A 198 6.39 6.65 2.26
C ARG A 198 7.56 5.70 2.00
N VAL A 199 7.49 4.49 2.54
CA VAL A 199 8.47 3.42 2.24
C VAL A 199 8.43 3.06 0.76
N HIS A 200 7.25 2.87 0.20
CA HIS A 200 7.07 2.54 -1.21
C HIS A 200 7.56 3.66 -2.13
N LEU A 201 7.25 4.92 -1.79
CA LEU A 201 7.75 6.09 -2.53
C LEU A 201 9.29 6.13 -2.60
N ARG A 202 10.00 5.84 -1.49
CA ARG A 202 11.46 5.73 -1.50
C ARG A 202 11.94 4.61 -2.45
N ALA A 203 11.32 3.44 -2.38
CA ALA A 203 11.66 2.32 -3.25
C ALA A 203 11.40 2.63 -4.74
N LEU A 204 10.33 3.36 -5.05
CA LEU A 204 10.03 3.83 -6.41
C LEU A 204 11.12 4.77 -6.93
N LEU A 205 11.51 5.77 -6.14
CA LEU A 205 12.55 6.72 -6.51
C LEU A 205 13.91 6.03 -6.72
N GLU A 206 14.23 5.00 -5.93
CA GLU A 206 15.41 4.16 -6.13
C GLU A 206 15.33 3.34 -7.42
N ALA A 207 14.17 2.73 -7.69
CA ALA A 207 13.97 1.93 -8.89
C ALA A 207 14.00 2.74 -10.19
N MET A 208 13.74 4.06 -10.13
CA MET A 208 13.76 4.98 -11.27
C MET A 208 15.17 5.50 -11.60
N ARG A 209 16.15 5.35 -10.73
CA ARG A 209 17.55 5.74 -10.98
C ARG A 209 18.22 4.79 -11.97
#